data_2378e269fd02a1dfb3ecd4fe231fdd78
#
_entry.id   2378e269fd02a1dfb3ecd4fe231fdd78
#
_cell.length_a   1.000
_cell.length_b   1.000
_cell.length_c   1.000
_cell.angle_alpha   90.00
_cell.angle_beta   90.00
_cell.angle_gamma   90.00
#
_symmetry.space_group_name_H-M   'P 1'
#
loop_
_entity.id
_entity.type
_entity.pdbx_description
1 polymer ?
#
loop_
_entity_poly.entity_id
_entity_poly.type
_entity_poly.pdbx_seq_one_letter_code
_entity_poly.pdbx_strand_id
1 'polypeptide(L)'
;MEPRFDAMKAAPQAYQAMQGLEMYIRKSSKLEPALLELVRMRASQINGCAYCLDMHSKDARANGETEQRLYALNAWEEAPFYTERERAALAWTEALTL
;
A
#
# COMPACT_ATOMS: atom_id res chain seq x y z
N MET A 1 10.41 -13.09 -12.38
CA MET A 1 11.45 -13.26 -11.35
C MET A 1 10.97 -14.29 -10.33
N GLU A 2 11.84 -15.22 -10.00
CA GLU A 2 11.51 -16.24 -9.02
C GLU A 2 11.52 -15.65 -7.60
N PRO A 3 10.53 -15.95 -6.76
CA PRO A 3 10.60 -15.55 -5.35
C PRO A 3 11.69 -16.34 -4.62
N ARG A 4 12.23 -15.76 -3.57
CA ARG A 4 13.26 -16.43 -2.75
C ARG A 4 12.70 -17.67 -2.07
N PHE A 5 11.45 -17.61 -1.66
CA PHE A 5 10.76 -18.75 -1.05
C PHE A 5 9.27 -18.48 -1.14
N ASP A 6 8.50 -19.54 -0.95
CA ASP A 6 7.04 -19.44 -0.90
C ASP A 6 6.63 -19.42 0.57
N ALA A 7 6.22 -18.25 1.07
CA ALA A 7 5.86 -18.07 2.47
C ALA A 7 4.70 -18.96 2.90
N MET A 8 3.74 -19.19 1.99
CA MET A 8 2.59 -20.03 2.29
C MET A 8 3.02 -21.49 2.50
N LYS A 9 4.00 -21.97 1.75
CA LYS A 9 4.53 -23.34 1.91
C LYS A 9 5.50 -23.44 3.09
N ALA A 10 6.33 -22.41 3.30
CA ALA A 10 7.35 -22.42 4.33
C ALA A 10 6.79 -22.26 5.73
N ALA A 11 5.76 -21.41 5.89
CA ALA A 11 5.17 -21.10 7.20
C ALA A 11 3.67 -20.85 7.05
N PRO A 12 2.87 -21.89 6.78
CA PRO A 12 1.44 -21.70 6.48
C PRO A 12 0.65 -21.04 7.60
N GLN A 13 0.96 -21.34 8.87
CA GLN A 13 0.24 -20.73 9.99
C GLN A 13 0.56 -19.24 10.13
N ALA A 14 1.82 -18.86 9.94
CA ALA A 14 2.21 -17.46 9.97
C ALA A 14 1.57 -16.70 8.82
N TYR A 15 1.54 -17.30 7.63
CA TYR A 15 0.90 -16.71 6.47
C TYR A 15 -0.58 -16.48 6.72
N GLN A 16 -1.27 -17.47 7.32
CA GLN A 16 -2.69 -17.33 7.65
C GLN A 16 -2.93 -16.23 8.67
N ALA A 17 -2.06 -16.08 9.67
CA ALA A 17 -2.16 -15.01 10.65
C ALA A 17 -2.03 -13.64 10.00
N MET A 18 -1.10 -13.49 9.05
CA MET A 18 -0.93 -12.26 8.30
C MET A 18 -2.15 -11.96 7.44
N GLN A 19 -2.74 -12.97 6.81
CA GLN A 19 -3.98 -12.79 6.04
C GLN A 19 -5.13 -12.35 6.94
N GLY A 20 -5.21 -12.87 8.16
CA GLY A 20 -6.20 -12.45 9.14
C GLY A 20 -6.08 -10.97 9.49
N LEU A 21 -4.86 -10.51 9.70
CA LEU A 21 -4.59 -9.09 9.96
C LEU A 21 -4.98 -8.24 8.76
N GLU A 22 -4.65 -8.66 7.56
CA GLU A 22 -5.02 -7.96 6.33
C GLU A 22 -6.52 -7.83 6.19
N MET A 23 -7.26 -8.91 6.46
CA MET A 23 -8.73 -8.90 6.40
C MET A 23 -9.33 -7.95 7.44
N TYR A 24 -8.77 -7.92 8.65
CA TYR A 24 -9.21 -6.99 9.68
C TYR A 24 -9.03 -5.54 9.22
N ILE A 25 -7.87 -5.22 8.67
CA ILE A 25 -7.57 -3.87 8.20
C ILE A 25 -8.56 -3.45 7.10
N ARG A 26 -8.83 -4.36 6.16
CA ARG A 26 -9.74 -4.08 5.04
C ARG A 26 -11.18 -3.90 5.46
N LYS A 27 -11.65 -4.74 6.40
CA LYS A 27 -13.10 -4.84 6.70
C LYS A 27 -13.51 -4.15 7.97
N SER A 28 -12.65 -4.13 8.99
CA SER A 28 -13.02 -3.72 10.34
C SER A 28 -12.32 -2.45 10.81
N SER A 29 -11.20 -2.06 10.22
CA SER A 29 -10.58 -0.79 10.56
C SER A 29 -11.41 0.36 9.99
N LYS A 30 -11.28 1.54 10.61
CA LYS A 30 -12.01 2.73 10.18
C LYS A 30 -11.25 3.54 9.12
N LEU A 31 -10.18 2.96 8.56
CA LEU A 31 -9.40 3.64 7.53
C LEU A 31 -10.07 3.49 6.18
N GLU A 32 -10.16 4.58 5.45
CA GLU A 32 -10.80 4.60 4.14
C GLU A 32 -10.01 3.73 3.15
N PRO A 33 -10.69 3.00 2.27
CA PRO A 33 -9.99 2.20 1.24
C PRO A 33 -9.04 3.03 0.38
N ALA A 34 -9.41 4.26 0.05
CA ALA A 34 -8.56 5.15 -0.75
C ALA A 34 -7.25 5.46 -0.02
N LEU A 35 -7.31 5.72 1.28
CA LEU A 35 -6.13 5.99 2.10
C LEU A 35 -5.24 4.76 2.20
N LEU A 36 -5.83 3.59 2.41
CA LEU A 36 -5.09 2.34 2.49
C LEU A 36 -4.34 2.06 1.20
N GLU A 37 -4.96 2.30 0.05
CA GLU A 37 -4.31 2.07 -1.23
C GLU A 37 -3.14 3.04 -1.48
N LEU A 38 -3.26 4.30 -1.06
CA LEU A 38 -2.14 5.24 -1.16
C LEU A 38 -0.95 4.78 -0.32
N VAL A 39 -1.21 4.35 0.91
CA VAL A 39 -0.16 3.83 1.81
C VAL A 39 0.51 2.60 1.20
N ARG A 40 -0.28 1.68 0.67
CA ARG A 40 0.22 0.46 0.02
C ARG A 40 1.04 0.78 -1.22
N MET A 41 0.58 1.72 -2.03
CA MET A 41 1.32 2.17 -3.21
C MET A 41 2.67 2.75 -2.81
N ARG A 42 2.69 3.63 -1.79
CA ARG A 42 3.95 4.25 -1.38
C ARG A 42 4.93 3.22 -0.82
N ALA A 43 4.46 2.33 0.05
CA ALA A 43 5.30 1.26 0.58
C ALA A 43 5.84 0.38 -0.56
N SER A 44 5.02 0.09 -1.54
CA SER A 44 5.42 -0.73 -2.70
C SER A 44 6.47 -0.02 -3.56
N GLN A 45 6.39 1.29 -3.70
CA GLN A 45 7.40 2.08 -4.40
C GLN A 45 8.75 1.99 -3.68
N ILE A 46 8.74 2.17 -2.37
CA ILE A 46 9.95 2.13 -1.55
C ILE A 46 10.57 0.74 -1.62
N ASN A 47 9.75 -0.31 -1.54
CA ASN A 47 10.23 -1.69 -1.57
C ASN A 47 10.60 -2.18 -2.99
N GLY A 48 10.20 -1.46 -4.02
CA GLY A 48 10.47 -1.86 -5.40
C GLY A 48 9.74 -3.13 -5.82
N CYS A 49 8.52 -3.34 -5.30
CA CYS A 49 7.76 -4.55 -5.57
C CYS A 49 6.87 -4.36 -6.81
N ALA A 50 7.29 -4.92 -7.95
CA ALA A 50 6.55 -4.75 -9.21
C ALA A 50 5.13 -5.32 -9.15
N TYR A 51 4.97 -6.50 -8.57
CA TYR A 51 3.66 -7.12 -8.41
C TYR A 51 2.74 -6.24 -7.57
N CYS A 52 3.26 -5.72 -6.47
CA CYS A 52 2.49 -4.87 -5.55
C CYS A 52 2.07 -3.57 -6.22
N LEU A 53 2.98 -2.95 -6.97
CA LEU A 53 2.69 -1.72 -7.70
C LEU A 53 1.59 -1.93 -8.73
N ASP A 54 1.67 -3.02 -9.48
CA ASP A 54 0.66 -3.34 -10.48
C ASP A 54 -0.71 -3.57 -9.83
N MET A 55 -0.75 -4.40 -8.80
CA MET A 55 -2.00 -4.75 -8.12
C MET A 55 -2.63 -3.54 -7.44
N HIS A 56 -1.86 -2.82 -6.63
CA HIS A 56 -2.41 -1.70 -5.86
C HIS A 56 -2.77 -0.50 -6.72
N SER A 57 -2.05 -0.26 -7.83
CA SER A 57 -2.42 0.82 -8.74
C SER A 57 -3.77 0.54 -9.40
N LYS A 58 -4.01 -0.71 -9.79
CA LYS A 58 -5.30 -1.11 -10.39
C LYS A 58 -6.42 -0.99 -9.37
N ASP A 59 -6.19 -1.48 -8.14
CA ASP A 59 -7.19 -1.40 -7.07
C ASP A 59 -7.50 0.06 -6.71
N ALA A 60 -6.48 0.90 -6.63
CA ALA A 60 -6.67 2.33 -6.34
C ALA A 60 -7.50 2.99 -7.42
N ARG A 61 -7.21 2.72 -8.70
CA ARG A 61 -7.98 3.27 -9.82
C ARG A 61 -9.43 2.79 -9.79
N ALA A 62 -9.64 1.53 -9.46
CA ALA A 62 -11.00 0.99 -9.32
C ALA A 62 -11.79 1.67 -8.21
N ASN A 63 -11.10 2.17 -7.19
CA ASN A 63 -11.72 2.89 -6.06
C ASN A 63 -11.76 4.41 -6.26
N GLY A 64 -11.49 4.88 -7.47
CA GLY A 64 -11.65 6.30 -7.80
C GLY A 64 -10.40 7.16 -7.69
N GLU A 65 -9.25 6.57 -7.41
CA GLU A 65 -7.99 7.30 -7.36
C GLU A 65 -7.61 7.80 -8.75
N THR A 66 -6.95 8.98 -8.82
CA THR A 66 -6.56 9.56 -10.09
C THR A 66 -5.16 9.14 -10.50
N GLU A 67 -4.91 9.13 -11.80
CA GLU A 67 -3.59 8.86 -12.35
C GLU A 67 -2.58 9.90 -11.88
N GLN A 68 -2.98 11.17 -11.84
CA GLN A 68 -2.12 12.25 -11.37
C GLN A 68 -1.56 11.98 -9.98
N ARG A 69 -2.43 11.56 -9.06
CA ARG A 69 -2.03 11.30 -7.68
C ARG A 69 -1.17 10.05 -7.56
N LEU A 70 -1.42 9.05 -8.40
CA LEU A 70 -0.59 7.83 -8.42
C LEU A 70 0.78 8.11 -9.02
N TYR A 71 0.84 8.85 -10.11
CA TYR A 71 2.11 9.14 -10.79
C TYR A 71 3.03 10.03 -9.94
N ALA A 72 2.47 10.96 -9.18
CA ALA A 72 3.24 11.90 -8.38
C ALA A 72 3.46 11.42 -6.93
N LEU A 73 3.05 10.22 -6.59
CA LEU A 73 3.04 9.77 -5.20
C LEU A 73 4.43 9.75 -4.55
N ASN A 74 5.46 9.42 -5.31
CA ASN A 74 6.82 9.44 -4.76
C ASN A 74 7.34 10.86 -4.49
N ALA A 75 6.64 11.88 -4.98
CA ALA A 75 6.96 13.30 -4.73
C ALA A 75 5.82 13.98 -3.95
N TRP A 76 5.14 13.24 -3.10
CA TRP A 76 3.95 13.73 -2.41
C TRP A 76 4.22 14.96 -1.55
N GLU A 77 5.43 15.08 -1.00
CA GLU A 77 5.74 16.21 -0.12
C GLU A 77 5.65 17.56 -0.84
N GLU A 78 6.00 17.60 -2.13
CA GLU A 78 5.94 18.81 -2.93
C GLU A 78 4.58 19.00 -3.61
N ALA A 79 3.83 17.92 -3.80
CA ALA A 79 2.59 17.95 -4.56
C ALA A 79 1.47 18.60 -3.74
N PRO A 80 0.65 19.48 -4.34
CA PRO A 80 -0.37 20.23 -3.60
C PRO A 80 -1.72 19.51 -3.51
N PHE A 81 -1.86 18.28 -3.98
CA PHE A 81 -3.15 17.62 -4.12
C PHE A 81 -3.35 16.42 -3.20
N TYR A 82 -2.62 16.35 -2.09
CA TYR A 82 -2.85 15.37 -1.02
C TYR A 82 -3.34 16.09 0.23
N THR A 83 -4.31 15.47 0.92
CA THR A 83 -4.86 16.06 2.15
C THR A 83 -3.86 15.94 3.30
N GLU A 84 -4.10 16.71 4.38
CA GLU A 84 -3.26 16.63 5.57
C GLU A 84 -3.25 15.23 6.16
N ARG A 85 -4.40 14.56 6.18
CA ARG A 85 -4.51 13.17 6.66
C ARG A 85 -3.69 12.21 5.80
N GLU A 86 -3.75 12.38 4.49
CA GLU A 86 -2.96 11.57 3.55
C GLU A 86 -1.47 11.83 3.72
N ARG A 87 -1.08 13.11 3.87
CA ARG A 87 0.32 13.48 4.06
C ARG A 87 0.88 12.87 5.35
N ALA A 88 0.10 12.88 6.43
CA ALA A 88 0.51 12.26 7.69
C ALA A 88 0.69 10.74 7.52
N ALA A 89 -0.22 10.09 6.83
CA ALA A 89 -0.14 8.65 6.57
C ALA A 89 1.07 8.29 5.70
N LEU A 90 1.37 9.12 4.71
CA LEU A 90 2.53 8.90 3.83
C LEU A 90 3.85 9.11 4.57
N ALA A 91 3.92 10.13 5.44
CA ALA A 91 5.10 10.35 6.27
C ALA A 91 5.34 9.16 7.19
N TRP A 92 4.29 8.63 7.81
CA TRP A 92 4.37 7.45 8.67
C TRP A 92 4.84 6.22 7.89
N THR A 93 4.32 6.05 6.67
CA THR A 93 4.71 4.95 5.78
C THR A 93 6.21 4.98 5.51
N GLU A 94 6.74 6.16 5.19
CA GLU A 94 8.17 6.31 4.92
C GLU A 94 9.01 6.06 6.16
N ALA A 95 8.57 6.55 7.32
CA ALA A 95 9.29 6.36 8.58
C ALA A 95 9.42 4.88 8.94
N LEU A 96 8.40 4.07 8.66
CA LEU A 96 8.40 2.64 8.97
C LEU A 96 9.10 1.79 7.91
N THR A 97 9.18 2.27 6.67
CA THR A 97 9.65 1.46 5.53
C THR A 97 11.10 1.76 5.17
N LEU A 98 11.55 2.95 5.43
CA LEU A 98 12.95 3.36 5.14
C LEU A 98 13.88 3.16 6.39
#